data_73590289de4a640aab87ac65daab961b
#
_entry.id   73590289de4a640aab87ac65daab961b
#
_cell.length_a   1.000
_cell.length_b   1.000
_cell.length_c   1.000
_cell.angle_alpha   90.00
_cell.angle_beta   90.00
_cell.angle_gamma   90.00
#
_symmetry.space_group_name_H-M   'P 1'
#
loop_
_entity.id
_entity.type
_entity.pdbx_description
1 polymer ?
#
loop_
_entity_poly.entity_id
_entity_poly.type
_entity_poly.pdbx_seq_one_letter_code
_entity_poly.pdbx_strand_id
1 'polypeptide(L)'
;MENGKEVYIGVDVSKATLDISDGSRFERIDNDKKAATAFLREYKHCQIRVSAESTGPYHKVLAEVCHKLGIPFFLCDGKQVAYAKKAKGRYVKTDKSDAEFLRTFAADYGIEPHVLLEELTEIKELANLQHLESKHLRSLKTIKDSISTTTSLKELERQIRKTQKTIDRLQDK
;
A
#
# COMPACT_ATOMS: atom_id res chain seq x y z
N MET A 1 -3.21 -32.48 18.23
CA MET A 1 -3.16 -31.59 17.01
C MET A 1 -1.72 -31.13 16.94
N GLU A 2 -0.96 -31.59 15.95
CA GLU A 2 0.39 -31.10 15.73
C GLU A 2 0.28 -29.60 15.44
N ASN A 3 0.91 -28.76 16.28
CA ASN A 3 1.05 -27.34 16.01
C ASN A 3 1.83 -27.21 14.70
N GLY A 4 1.16 -26.80 13.63
CA GLY A 4 1.80 -26.53 12.34
C GLY A 4 2.96 -25.57 12.53
N LYS A 5 4.05 -25.80 11.82
CA LYS A 5 5.26 -24.96 11.84
C LYS A 5 4.86 -23.51 11.56
N GLU A 6 5.21 -22.57 12.45
CA GLU A 6 5.01 -21.15 12.23
C GLU A 6 6.04 -20.62 11.22
N VAL A 7 5.57 -19.95 10.17
CA VAL A 7 6.41 -19.41 9.11
C VAL A 7 6.10 -17.93 8.92
N TYR A 8 7.12 -17.10 9.05
CA TYR A 8 7.03 -15.66 8.77
C TYR A 8 7.46 -15.40 7.33
N ILE A 9 6.64 -14.68 6.58
CA ILE A 9 6.85 -14.32 5.18
C ILE A 9 6.96 -12.80 5.09
N GLY A 10 8.09 -12.31 4.60
CA GLY A 10 8.29 -10.89 4.31
C GLY A 10 8.15 -10.63 2.83
N VAL A 11 7.47 -9.54 2.47
CA VAL A 11 7.18 -9.19 1.08
C VAL A 11 7.55 -7.74 0.81
N ASP A 12 8.51 -7.53 -0.08
CA ASP A 12 8.73 -6.22 -0.69
C ASP A 12 7.80 -6.05 -1.88
N VAL A 13 6.99 -5.00 -1.87
CA VAL A 13 5.86 -4.82 -2.79
C VAL A 13 6.17 -3.74 -3.80
N SER A 14 6.12 -4.09 -5.08
CA SER A 14 6.14 -3.15 -6.20
C SER A 14 4.81 -3.13 -6.95
N LYS A 15 4.69 -2.24 -7.91
CA LYS A 15 3.50 -2.18 -8.79
C LYS A 15 3.29 -3.49 -9.56
N ALA A 16 4.37 -4.09 -10.05
CA ALA A 16 4.31 -5.25 -10.95
C ALA A 16 4.61 -6.58 -10.25
N THR A 17 5.43 -6.56 -9.19
CA THR A 17 5.97 -7.79 -8.57
C THR A 17 5.89 -7.75 -7.05
N LEU A 18 5.90 -8.94 -6.48
CA LEU A 18 6.10 -9.22 -5.06
C LEU A 18 7.42 -9.98 -4.91
N ASP A 19 8.35 -9.43 -4.15
CA ASP A 19 9.61 -10.05 -3.76
C ASP A 19 9.47 -10.65 -2.38
N ILE A 20 9.52 -11.97 -2.27
CA ILE A 20 9.07 -12.73 -1.11
C ILE A 20 10.22 -13.50 -0.49
N SER A 21 10.35 -13.45 0.85
CA SER A 21 11.26 -14.29 1.62
C SER A 21 10.51 -14.99 2.76
N ASP A 22 10.71 -16.31 2.88
CA ASP A 22 10.27 -17.10 4.03
C ASP A 22 11.42 -17.46 4.98
N GLY A 23 12.62 -16.90 4.71
CA GLY A 23 13.86 -17.16 5.45
C GLY A 23 14.66 -18.34 4.90
N SER A 24 14.05 -19.29 4.16
CA SER A 24 14.74 -20.40 3.51
C SER A 24 14.91 -20.18 2.01
N ARG A 25 13.93 -19.52 1.36
CA ARG A 25 13.95 -19.19 -0.06
C ARG A 25 13.60 -17.72 -0.30
N PHE A 26 14.01 -17.22 -1.45
CA PHE A 26 13.58 -15.93 -2.02
C PHE A 26 12.95 -16.22 -3.37
N GLU A 27 11.78 -15.60 -3.62
CA GLU A 27 11.04 -15.76 -4.87
C GLU A 27 10.42 -14.44 -5.30
N ARG A 28 10.39 -14.20 -6.61
CA ARG A 28 9.70 -13.08 -7.23
C ARG A 28 8.50 -13.60 -8.02
N ILE A 29 7.33 -13.05 -7.73
CA ILE A 29 6.09 -13.37 -8.43
C ILE A 29 5.40 -12.09 -8.91
N ASP A 30 4.42 -12.20 -9.80
CA ASP A 30 3.59 -11.09 -10.22
C ASP A 30 2.71 -10.57 -9.08
N ASN A 31 2.51 -9.25 -9.01
CA ASN A 31 1.62 -8.63 -8.03
C ASN A 31 0.15 -8.72 -8.50
N ASP A 32 -0.35 -9.93 -8.58
CA ASP A 32 -1.75 -10.23 -8.89
C ASP A 32 -2.36 -11.27 -7.93
N LYS A 33 -3.69 -11.34 -7.93
CA LYS A 33 -4.43 -12.24 -7.02
C LYS A 33 -4.13 -13.72 -7.29
N LYS A 34 -3.87 -14.09 -8.55
CA LYS A 34 -3.64 -15.48 -8.95
C LYS A 34 -2.27 -15.96 -8.44
N ALA A 35 -1.21 -15.20 -8.72
CA ALA A 35 0.15 -15.52 -8.31
C ALA A 35 0.28 -15.52 -6.76
N ALA A 36 -0.24 -14.49 -6.09
CA ALA A 36 -0.24 -14.42 -4.63
C ALA A 36 -1.00 -15.58 -3.98
N THR A 37 -2.18 -15.94 -4.53
CA THR A 37 -2.96 -17.09 -4.02
C THR A 37 -2.23 -18.41 -4.22
N ALA A 38 -1.61 -18.63 -5.39
CA ALA A 38 -0.86 -19.85 -5.68
C ALA A 38 0.30 -20.02 -4.71
N PHE A 39 1.09 -18.97 -4.52
CA PHE A 39 2.22 -18.96 -3.60
C PHE A 39 1.80 -19.25 -2.15
N LEU A 40 0.83 -18.51 -1.61
CA LEU A 40 0.41 -18.69 -0.21
C LEU A 40 -0.22 -20.06 0.08
N ARG A 41 -0.86 -20.69 -0.91
CA ARG A 41 -1.41 -22.04 -0.77
C ARG A 41 -0.36 -23.14 -0.63
N GLU A 42 0.90 -22.90 -1.00
CA GLU A 42 1.98 -23.85 -0.75
C GLU A 42 2.19 -24.09 0.75
N TYR A 43 1.84 -23.10 1.59
CA TYR A 43 1.97 -23.15 3.04
C TYR A 43 0.70 -23.62 3.77
N LYS A 44 -0.22 -24.29 3.10
CA LYS A 44 -1.53 -24.72 3.65
C LYS A 44 -1.46 -25.55 4.94
N HIS A 45 -0.30 -26.14 5.23
CA HIS A 45 -0.06 -26.95 6.44
C HIS A 45 0.75 -26.20 7.51
N CYS A 46 1.05 -24.93 7.28
CA CYS A 46 1.81 -24.07 8.19
C CYS A 46 0.90 -22.98 8.78
N GLN A 47 1.26 -22.49 9.94
CA GLN A 47 0.74 -21.22 10.45
C GLN A 47 1.61 -20.09 9.87
N ILE A 48 1.11 -19.39 8.87
CA ILE A 48 1.87 -18.32 8.22
C ILE A 48 1.45 -16.94 8.69
N ARG A 49 2.40 -16.02 8.73
CA ARG A 49 2.23 -14.58 8.98
C ARG A 49 2.92 -13.82 7.86
N VAL A 50 2.22 -12.91 7.22
CA VAL A 50 2.74 -12.17 6.07
C VAL A 50 2.92 -10.71 6.44
N SER A 51 4.13 -10.18 6.23
CA SER A 51 4.48 -8.77 6.50
C SER A 51 4.90 -8.08 5.22
N ALA A 52 4.37 -6.88 4.98
CA ALA A 52 4.76 -6.06 3.83
C ALA A 52 4.89 -4.59 4.21
N GLU A 53 5.69 -3.83 3.45
CA GLU A 53 5.81 -2.38 3.61
C GLU A 53 4.65 -1.65 2.93
N SER A 54 4.16 -0.59 3.58
CA SER A 54 3.14 0.31 3.04
C SER A 54 3.72 1.21 1.95
N THR A 55 3.89 0.67 0.74
CA THR A 55 4.38 1.42 -0.42
C THR A 55 3.22 1.71 -1.38
N GLY A 56 2.58 2.87 -1.21
CA GLY A 56 1.41 3.25 -2.02
C GLY A 56 0.26 2.23 -1.93
N PRO A 57 -0.56 2.06 -2.99
CA PRO A 57 -1.73 1.17 -2.98
C PRO A 57 -1.41 -0.29 -3.33
N TYR A 58 -0.17 -0.61 -3.69
CA TYR A 58 0.19 -1.88 -4.33
C TYR A 58 0.09 -3.10 -3.41
N HIS A 59 0.17 -2.90 -2.09
CA HIS A 59 -0.01 -3.96 -1.08
C HIS A 59 -1.47 -4.48 -1.00
N LYS A 60 -2.45 -3.74 -1.53
CA LYS A 60 -3.89 -4.09 -1.41
C LYS A 60 -4.19 -5.48 -1.98
N VAL A 61 -3.60 -5.85 -3.10
CA VAL A 61 -3.79 -7.17 -3.73
C VAL A 61 -3.38 -8.29 -2.79
N LEU A 62 -2.18 -8.19 -2.21
CA LEU A 62 -1.67 -9.18 -1.25
C LEU A 62 -2.53 -9.23 0.03
N ALA A 63 -2.90 -8.05 0.57
CA ALA A 63 -3.74 -7.94 1.76
C ALA A 63 -5.11 -8.62 1.57
N GLU A 64 -5.77 -8.39 0.41
CA GLU A 64 -7.04 -9.04 0.08
C GLU A 64 -6.90 -10.57 -0.03
N VAL A 65 -5.81 -11.06 -0.61
CA VAL A 65 -5.57 -12.51 -0.73
C VAL A 65 -5.32 -13.11 0.65
N CYS A 66 -4.49 -12.48 1.49
CA CYS A 66 -4.26 -12.92 2.86
C CYS A 66 -5.57 -12.97 3.66
N HIS A 67 -6.37 -11.92 3.59
CA HIS A 67 -7.66 -11.86 4.27
C HIS A 67 -8.61 -13.01 3.84
N LYS A 68 -8.74 -13.24 2.51
CA LYS A 68 -9.56 -14.33 1.96
C LYS A 68 -9.10 -15.73 2.39
N LEU A 69 -7.81 -15.89 2.63
CA LEU A 69 -7.22 -17.15 3.08
C LEU A 69 -7.15 -17.29 4.61
N GLY A 70 -7.64 -16.28 5.36
CA GLY A 70 -7.56 -16.25 6.82
C GLY A 70 -6.13 -16.12 7.37
N ILE A 71 -5.22 -15.53 6.58
CA ILE A 71 -3.81 -15.37 6.93
C ILE A 71 -3.60 -13.99 7.57
N PRO A 72 -3.00 -13.91 8.77
CA PRO A 72 -2.62 -12.64 9.37
C PRO A 72 -1.67 -11.85 8.46
N PHE A 73 -2.08 -10.64 8.07
CA PHE A 73 -1.31 -9.73 7.25
C PHE A 73 -0.89 -8.50 8.07
N PHE A 74 0.38 -8.12 8.02
CA PHE A 74 0.96 -7.02 8.78
C PHE A 74 1.47 -5.96 7.84
N LEU A 75 0.87 -4.77 7.87
CA LEU A 75 1.26 -3.64 7.05
C LEU A 75 2.19 -2.72 7.84
N CYS A 76 3.47 -2.73 7.48
CA CYS A 76 4.52 -1.99 8.15
C CYS A 76 4.66 -0.58 7.57
N ASP A 77 4.76 0.44 8.41
CA ASP A 77 5.01 1.82 7.97
C ASP A 77 6.43 1.97 7.42
N GLY A 78 6.53 2.51 6.19
CA GLY A 78 7.82 2.62 5.49
C GLY A 78 8.85 3.50 6.20
N LYS A 79 8.43 4.51 6.97
CA LYS A 79 9.36 5.33 7.77
C LYS A 79 9.91 4.53 8.94
N GLN A 80 9.05 3.78 9.63
CA GLN A 80 9.49 2.91 10.74
C GLN A 80 10.44 1.83 10.24
N VAL A 81 10.14 1.19 9.10
CA VAL A 81 11.01 0.21 8.44
C VAL A 81 12.37 0.83 8.11
N ALA A 82 12.38 2.03 7.49
CA ALA A 82 13.63 2.73 7.14
C ALA A 82 14.47 3.09 8.37
N TYR A 83 13.85 3.58 9.44
CA TYR A 83 14.57 3.88 10.69
C TYR A 83 15.14 2.62 11.34
N ALA A 84 14.39 1.54 11.37
CA ALA A 84 14.83 0.27 11.94
C ALA A 84 15.97 -0.36 11.14
N LYS A 85 15.92 -0.29 9.80
CA LYS A 85 17.05 -0.70 8.93
C LYS A 85 18.32 0.09 9.26
N LYS A 86 18.20 1.42 9.44
CA LYS A 86 19.32 2.28 9.86
C LYS A 86 19.90 1.87 11.21
N ALA A 87 19.05 1.65 12.19
CA ALA A 87 19.46 1.27 13.54
C ALA A 87 20.21 -0.07 13.59
N LYS A 88 19.80 -1.04 12.74
CA LYS A 88 20.47 -2.35 12.63
C LYS A 88 21.79 -2.32 11.83
N GLY A 89 22.20 -1.19 11.26
CA GLY A 89 23.49 -1.01 10.57
C GLY A 89 23.66 -1.85 9.29
N ARG A 90 22.59 -2.48 8.79
CA ARG A 90 22.63 -3.35 7.60
C ARG A 90 22.21 -2.58 6.37
N TYR A 91 23.21 -2.22 5.54
CA TYR A 91 22.96 -1.48 4.29
C TYR A 91 23.58 -2.15 3.06
N VAL A 92 23.02 -3.31 2.69
CA VAL A 92 23.03 -3.70 1.28
C VAL A 92 21.57 -3.68 0.85
N LYS A 93 21.13 -2.62 0.17
CA LYS A 93 19.76 -2.50 -0.34
C LYS A 93 19.60 -3.44 -1.53
N THR A 94 18.93 -4.54 -1.32
CA THR A 94 18.49 -5.47 -2.37
C THR A 94 17.06 -5.88 -2.04
N ASP A 95 16.25 -6.18 -3.05
CA ASP A 95 14.86 -6.64 -2.89
C ASP A 95 14.81 -7.86 -1.92
N LYS A 96 15.81 -8.77 -2.05
CA LYS A 96 15.94 -9.91 -1.13
C LYS A 96 16.18 -9.48 0.32
N SER A 97 17.08 -8.51 0.57
CA SER A 97 17.36 -8.05 1.93
C SER A 97 16.20 -7.28 2.52
N ASP A 98 15.42 -6.61 1.68
CA ASP A 98 14.23 -5.87 2.09
C ASP A 98 13.09 -6.82 2.46
N ALA A 99 12.82 -7.84 1.65
CA ALA A 99 11.85 -8.90 1.99
C ALA A 99 12.26 -9.66 3.26
N GLU A 100 13.53 -10.04 3.40
CA GLU A 100 14.03 -10.73 4.58
C GLU A 100 13.92 -9.87 5.86
N PHE A 101 14.15 -8.56 5.75
CA PHE A 101 13.97 -7.64 6.87
C PHE A 101 12.51 -7.57 7.32
N LEU A 102 11.58 -7.44 6.35
CA LEU A 102 10.14 -7.37 6.62
C LEU A 102 9.61 -8.67 7.26
N ARG A 103 10.22 -9.81 6.98
CA ARG A 103 9.83 -11.11 7.48
C ARG A 103 9.67 -11.17 9.01
N THR A 104 10.55 -10.55 9.75
CA THR A 104 10.51 -10.54 11.23
C THR A 104 10.08 -9.19 11.81
N PHE A 105 10.07 -8.14 10.98
CA PHE A 105 9.84 -6.78 11.44
C PHE A 105 8.54 -6.60 12.22
N ALA A 106 7.43 -7.16 11.75
CA ALA A 106 6.15 -7.01 12.41
C ALA A 106 6.13 -7.62 13.82
N ALA A 107 6.78 -8.77 14.00
CA ALA A 107 6.93 -9.43 15.30
C ALA A 107 7.89 -8.65 16.22
N ASP A 108 9.05 -8.22 15.68
CA ASP A 108 10.09 -7.49 16.42
C ASP A 108 9.58 -6.14 16.97
N TYR A 109 8.64 -5.49 16.26
CA TYR A 109 8.14 -4.14 16.60
C TYR A 109 6.67 -4.12 17.06
N GLY A 110 6.06 -5.28 17.30
CA GLY A 110 4.69 -5.38 17.84
C GLY A 110 3.63 -4.78 16.92
N ILE A 111 3.78 -4.93 15.59
CA ILE A 111 2.78 -4.45 14.64
C ILE A 111 1.54 -5.33 14.73
N GLU A 112 0.37 -4.69 14.84
CA GLU A 112 -0.91 -5.41 14.84
C GLU A 112 -1.32 -5.87 13.43
N PRO A 113 -2.07 -6.98 13.30
CA PRO A 113 -2.57 -7.44 12.03
C PRO A 113 -3.46 -6.37 11.36
N HIS A 114 -3.23 -6.17 10.06
CA HIS A 114 -4.00 -5.24 9.25
C HIS A 114 -5.41 -5.78 9.01
N VAL A 115 -6.42 -5.03 9.42
CA VAL A 115 -7.83 -5.36 9.20
C VAL A 115 -8.31 -4.70 7.90
N LEU A 116 -8.78 -5.50 6.95
CA LEU A 116 -9.47 -5.02 5.77
C LEU A 116 -10.94 -4.79 6.13
N LEU A 117 -11.29 -3.55 6.40
CA LEU A 117 -12.68 -3.10 6.49
C LEU A 117 -13.04 -2.48 5.14
N GLU A 118 -13.93 -3.12 4.38
CA GLU A 118 -14.35 -2.64 3.05
C GLU A 118 -14.89 -1.21 3.12
N GLU A 119 -15.72 -0.91 4.13
CA GLU A 119 -16.25 0.43 4.40
C GLU A 119 -15.14 1.48 4.61
N LEU A 120 -14.10 1.16 5.39
CA LEU A 120 -12.96 2.07 5.58
C LEU A 120 -12.12 2.24 4.32
N THR A 121 -12.10 1.24 3.43
CA THR A 121 -11.39 1.34 2.16
C THR A 121 -12.09 2.34 1.24
N GLU A 122 -13.41 2.27 1.12
CA GLU A 122 -14.21 3.20 0.33
C GLU A 122 -14.08 4.63 0.86
N ILE A 123 -14.21 4.85 2.17
CA ILE A 123 -14.01 6.16 2.80
C ILE A 123 -12.61 6.72 2.52
N LYS A 124 -11.56 5.90 2.64
CA LYS A 124 -10.18 6.33 2.33
C LYS A 124 -10.00 6.69 0.85
N GLU A 125 -10.62 5.97 -0.06
CA GLU A 125 -10.57 6.26 -1.49
C GLU A 125 -11.28 7.57 -1.83
N LEU A 126 -12.45 7.82 -1.25
CA LEU A 126 -13.18 9.07 -1.38
C LEU A 126 -12.38 10.25 -0.82
N ALA A 127 -11.78 10.11 0.37
CA ALA A 127 -10.93 11.13 0.97
C ALA A 127 -9.68 11.44 0.12
N ASN A 128 -9.06 10.43 -0.50
CA ASN A 128 -7.94 10.61 -1.41
C ASN A 128 -8.36 11.37 -2.69
N LEU A 129 -9.50 11.02 -3.27
CA LEU A 129 -10.05 11.73 -4.42
C LEU A 129 -10.32 13.20 -4.08
N GLN A 130 -10.97 13.46 -2.96
CA GLN A 130 -11.22 14.84 -2.48
C GLN A 130 -9.92 15.62 -2.29
N HIS A 131 -8.88 14.99 -1.73
CA HIS A 131 -7.57 15.62 -1.55
C HIS A 131 -6.92 15.99 -2.89
N LEU A 132 -6.96 15.09 -3.87
CA LEU A 132 -6.41 15.31 -5.22
C LEU A 132 -7.16 16.45 -5.93
N GLU A 133 -8.49 16.45 -5.89
CA GLU A 133 -9.30 17.53 -6.50
C GLU A 133 -9.05 18.88 -5.82
N SER A 134 -8.89 18.90 -4.49
CA SER A 134 -8.56 20.11 -3.73
C SER A 134 -7.17 20.66 -4.10
N LYS A 135 -6.19 19.78 -4.31
CA LYS A 135 -4.85 20.14 -4.79
C LYS A 135 -4.90 20.70 -6.20
N HIS A 136 -5.65 20.08 -7.10
CA HIS A 136 -5.87 20.54 -8.47
C HIS A 136 -6.54 21.93 -8.48
N LEU A 137 -7.58 22.12 -7.67
CA LEU A 137 -8.25 23.42 -7.54
C LEU A 137 -7.29 24.54 -7.10
N ARG A 138 -6.41 24.27 -6.12
CA ARG A 138 -5.39 25.25 -5.70
C ARG A 138 -4.45 25.60 -6.85
N SER A 139 -3.98 24.61 -7.61
CA SER A 139 -3.12 24.84 -8.79
C SER A 139 -3.82 25.71 -9.85
N LEU A 140 -5.09 25.42 -10.15
CA LEU A 140 -5.87 26.24 -11.10
C LEU A 140 -6.04 27.69 -10.62
N LYS A 141 -6.28 27.91 -9.33
CA LYS A 141 -6.37 29.25 -8.74
C LYS A 141 -5.04 30.01 -8.83
N THR A 142 -3.92 29.36 -8.57
CA THR A 142 -2.58 29.98 -8.69
C THR A 142 -2.28 30.38 -10.14
N ILE A 143 -2.62 29.52 -11.11
CA ILE A 143 -2.43 29.83 -12.53
C ILE A 143 -3.28 31.00 -12.97
N LYS A 144 -4.48 31.20 -12.38
CA LYS A 144 -5.38 32.30 -12.72
C LYS A 144 -4.70 33.66 -12.63
N ASP A 145 -3.87 33.86 -11.62
CA ASP A 145 -3.18 35.12 -11.36
C ASP A 145 -2.09 35.46 -12.42
N SER A 146 -1.64 34.44 -13.17
CA SER A 146 -0.60 34.55 -14.20
C SER A 146 -1.15 34.68 -15.64
N ILE A 147 -2.47 34.51 -15.85
CA ILE A 147 -3.09 34.56 -17.18
C ILE A 147 -3.55 35.97 -17.52
N SER A 148 -3.11 36.49 -18.69
CA SER A 148 -3.40 37.83 -19.16
C SER A 148 -4.48 37.90 -20.25
N THR A 149 -4.84 36.76 -20.89
CA THR A 149 -5.82 36.79 -22.02
C THR A 149 -7.23 36.45 -21.54
N THR A 150 -8.22 37.21 -21.99
CA THR A 150 -9.64 37.08 -21.60
C THR A 150 -10.22 35.69 -21.94
N THR A 151 -9.83 35.11 -23.07
CA THR A 151 -10.33 33.80 -23.50
C THR A 151 -9.81 32.68 -22.59
N SER A 152 -8.52 32.71 -22.25
CA SER A 152 -7.91 31.75 -21.35
C SER A 152 -8.45 31.86 -19.91
N LEU A 153 -8.76 33.08 -19.45
CA LEU A 153 -9.40 33.32 -18.16
C LEU A 153 -10.79 32.69 -18.06
N LYS A 154 -11.63 32.86 -19.10
CA LYS A 154 -12.98 32.27 -19.14
C LYS A 154 -12.95 30.74 -19.06
N GLU A 155 -12.05 30.10 -19.81
CA GLU A 155 -11.90 28.66 -19.79
C GLU A 155 -11.39 28.17 -18.43
N LEU A 156 -10.41 28.84 -17.82
CA LEU A 156 -9.90 28.51 -16.50
C LEU A 156 -10.98 28.68 -15.42
N GLU A 157 -11.77 29.71 -15.46
CA GLU A 157 -12.89 29.88 -14.52
C GLU A 157 -13.96 28.80 -14.66
N ARG A 158 -14.18 28.30 -15.89
CA ARG A 158 -15.04 27.14 -16.14
C ARG A 158 -14.50 25.89 -15.48
N GLN A 159 -13.20 25.63 -15.60
CA GLN A 159 -12.54 24.49 -14.96
C GLN A 159 -12.56 24.58 -13.44
N ILE A 160 -12.27 25.74 -12.86
CA ILE A 160 -12.36 26.01 -11.43
C ILE A 160 -13.76 25.65 -10.90
N ARG A 161 -14.82 26.16 -11.56
CA ARG A 161 -16.20 25.85 -11.17
C ARG A 161 -16.54 24.36 -11.27
N LYS A 162 -16.05 23.66 -12.30
CA LYS A 162 -16.26 22.22 -12.47
C LYS A 162 -15.59 21.42 -11.36
N THR A 163 -14.33 21.73 -11.04
CA THR A 163 -13.57 21.07 -9.99
C THR A 163 -14.20 21.30 -8.61
N GLN A 164 -14.66 22.54 -8.33
CA GLN A 164 -15.36 22.85 -7.08
C GLN A 164 -16.63 21.99 -6.91
N LYS A 165 -17.46 21.89 -7.94
CA LYS A 165 -18.65 21.02 -7.91
C LYS A 165 -18.33 19.55 -7.67
N THR A 166 -17.19 19.08 -8.16
CA THR A 166 -16.75 17.71 -7.91
C THR A 166 -16.40 17.52 -6.44
N ILE A 167 -15.68 18.47 -5.84
CA ILE A 167 -15.34 18.44 -4.41
C ILE A 167 -16.60 18.42 -3.54
N ASP A 168 -17.54 19.32 -3.83
CA ASP A 168 -18.80 19.42 -3.07
C ASP A 168 -19.56 18.07 -3.09
N ARG A 169 -19.65 17.42 -4.26
CA ARG A 169 -20.28 16.10 -4.40
C ARG A 169 -19.55 14.98 -3.63
N LEU A 170 -18.23 15.08 -3.47
CA LEU A 170 -17.44 14.09 -2.70
C LEU A 170 -17.59 14.31 -1.19
N GLN A 171 -17.96 15.51 -0.75
CA GLN A 171 -18.22 15.84 0.65
C GLN A 171 -19.60 15.35 1.13
N ASP A 172 -20.56 15.23 0.18
CA ASP A 172 -21.94 14.82 0.48
C ASP A 172 -22.13 13.29 0.51
N LYS A 173 -21.06 12.51 0.30
CA LYS A 173 -21.02 11.04 0.37
C LYS A 173 -20.38 10.53 1.64
#